data_074b9d8ab6339b94b1a9a9fb01a9b18d
#
_entry.id   074b9d8ab6339b94b1a9a9fb01a9b18d
#
_cell.length_a   1.000
_cell.length_b   1.000
_cell.length_c   1.000
_cell.angle_alpha   90.00
_cell.angle_beta   90.00
_cell.angle_gamma   90.00
#
_symmetry.space_group_name_H-M   'P 1'
#
loop_
_entity.id
_entity.type
_entity.pdbx_description
1 polymer ?
#
loop_
_entity_poly.entity_id
_entity_poly.type
_entity_poly.pdbx_seq_one_letter_code
_entity_poly.pdbx_strand_id
1 'polypeptide(L)'
;MQGSDTHGADHRELFSRQGWKRRLVLWGGAVGVAMAALLFAKAGDAAFSLFSRIVRHSPWWALLITPAAFGLLAWLTQGALRATRGSGIPQVIASGHADAGFRADNLSLRVSAGKMALTVLALGGGASVGREGPTVHVGASLMYLLGRRFGFSDPRETGRFLLAGGAAGIAAAFNTPLAGVVFAIEELSDRFENRFSGTLLTAVIIGGVVSLGLVGDYTYFGTVNARLPLGAGWLA
;
A
#
# COMPACT_ATOMS: atom_id res chain seq x y z
N MET A 1 32.51 -0.22 29.56
CA MET A 1 33.09 -1.09 28.53
C MET A 1 32.07 -2.17 28.19
N GLN A 2 31.05 -1.89 27.37
CA GLN A 2 30.05 -2.85 26.87
C GLN A 2 29.60 -2.39 25.48
N GLY A 3 30.45 -2.49 24.51
CA GLY A 3 30.17 -1.95 23.15
C GLY A 3 30.66 -2.83 22.00
N SER A 4 31.08 -4.07 22.21
CA SER A 4 31.74 -4.85 21.14
C SER A 4 30.98 -6.11 20.66
N ASP A 5 29.89 -6.52 21.30
CA ASP A 5 29.26 -7.82 20.97
C ASP A 5 28.06 -7.74 20.02
N THR A 6 27.57 -6.53 19.68
CA THR A 6 26.40 -6.37 18.81
C THR A 6 26.72 -6.55 17.32
N HIS A 7 27.95 -6.33 16.87
CA HIS A 7 28.33 -6.49 15.47
C HIS A 7 28.53 -7.95 15.04
N GLY A 8 28.95 -8.83 15.96
CA GLY A 8 29.19 -10.24 15.65
C GLY A 8 27.91 -11.08 15.50
N ALA A 9 26.84 -10.70 16.19
CA ALA A 9 25.55 -11.39 16.12
C ALA A 9 24.82 -11.11 14.79
N ASP A 10 24.93 -9.89 14.29
CA ASP A 10 24.26 -9.45 13.06
C ASP A 10 24.81 -10.16 11.80
N HIS A 11 26.13 -10.39 11.74
CA HIS A 11 26.78 -11.12 10.63
C HIS A 11 26.43 -12.62 10.58
N ARG A 12 26.21 -13.27 11.73
CA ARG A 12 25.81 -14.69 11.76
C ARG A 12 24.35 -14.91 11.36
N GLU A 13 23.47 -13.97 11.66
CA GLU A 13 22.08 -13.99 11.20
C GLU A 13 21.96 -13.79 9.68
N LEU A 14 22.85 -13.00 9.07
CA LEU A 14 22.83 -12.74 7.64
C LEU A 14 23.00 -14.00 6.78
N PHE A 15 23.75 -15.00 7.25
CA PHE A 15 24.03 -16.26 6.55
C PHE A 15 23.26 -17.46 7.10
N SER A 16 22.37 -17.27 8.09
CA SER A 16 21.55 -18.33 8.64
C SER A 16 20.44 -18.76 7.66
N ARG A 17 20.05 -20.04 7.71
CA ARG A 17 18.92 -20.55 6.93
C ARG A 17 17.64 -19.74 7.19
N GLN A 18 17.45 -19.29 8.42
CA GLN A 18 16.28 -18.48 8.80
C GLN A 18 16.37 -17.06 8.23
N GLY A 19 17.55 -16.45 8.19
CA GLY A 19 17.79 -15.16 7.54
C GLY A 19 17.49 -15.21 6.03
N TRP A 20 17.94 -16.26 5.34
CA TRP A 20 17.63 -16.46 3.93
C TRP A 20 16.14 -16.70 3.68
N LYS A 21 15.48 -17.52 4.50
CA LYS A 21 14.03 -17.76 4.42
C LYS A 21 13.25 -16.43 4.56
N ARG A 22 13.63 -15.60 5.54
CA ARG A 22 13.03 -14.28 5.74
C ARG A 22 13.15 -13.38 4.51
N ARG A 23 14.35 -13.29 3.92
CA ARG A 23 14.59 -12.49 2.70
C ARG A 23 13.75 -12.97 1.53
N LEU A 24 13.70 -14.27 1.28
CA LEU A 24 12.90 -14.84 0.20
C LEU A 24 11.41 -14.55 0.38
N VAL A 25 10.90 -14.63 1.62
CA VAL A 25 9.51 -14.30 1.92
C VAL A 25 9.24 -12.81 1.72
N LEU A 26 10.14 -11.92 2.16
CA LEU A 26 10.01 -10.48 1.95
C LEU A 26 10.09 -10.10 0.47
N TRP A 27 11.02 -10.66 -0.29
CA TRP A 27 11.16 -10.37 -1.72
C TRP A 27 9.99 -10.90 -2.54
N GLY A 28 9.60 -12.17 -2.31
CA GLY A 28 8.42 -12.76 -2.94
C GLY A 28 7.14 -12.02 -2.57
N GLY A 29 7.02 -11.59 -1.30
CA GLY A 29 5.94 -10.75 -0.83
C GLY A 29 5.91 -9.38 -1.50
N ALA A 30 7.08 -8.73 -1.70
CA ALA A 30 7.17 -7.44 -2.38
C ALA A 30 6.69 -7.53 -3.84
N VAL A 31 7.03 -8.61 -4.55
CA VAL A 31 6.48 -8.88 -5.89
C VAL A 31 4.96 -9.05 -5.83
N GLY A 32 4.46 -9.81 -4.86
CA GLY A 32 3.01 -9.99 -4.66
C GLY A 32 2.29 -8.68 -4.36
N VAL A 33 2.89 -7.80 -3.55
CA VAL A 33 2.35 -6.45 -3.26
C VAL A 33 2.31 -5.60 -4.52
N ALA A 34 3.38 -5.59 -5.33
CA ALA A 34 3.42 -4.85 -6.59
C ALA A 34 2.34 -5.34 -7.58
N MET A 35 2.15 -6.65 -7.69
CA MET A 35 1.09 -7.22 -8.52
C MET A 35 -0.31 -6.83 -8.03
N ALA A 36 -0.56 -6.89 -6.73
CA ALA A 36 -1.84 -6.48 -6.14
C ALA A 36 -2.10 -4.98 -6.36
N ALA A 37 -1.09 -4.14 -6.18
CA ALA A 37 -1.16 -2.69 -6.43
C ALA A 37 -1.48 -2.39 -7.90
N LEU A 38 -0.81 -3.09 -8.82
CA LEU A 38 -1.04 -2.93 -10.27
C LEU A 38 -2.45 -3.34 -10.68
N LEU A 39 -2.93 -4.50 -10.22
CA LEU A 39 -4.29 -4.97 -10.49
C LEU A 39 -5.34 -3.98 -9.95
N PHE A 40 -5.12 -3.48 -8.74
CA PHE A 40 -5.96 -2.49 -8.12
C PHE A 40 -5.99 -1.16 -8.89
N ALA A 41 -4.81 -0.68 -9.32
CA ALA A 41 -4.70 0.53 -10.14
C ALA A 41 -5.48 0.38 -11.45
N LYS A 42 -5.27 -0.70 -12.19
CA LYS A 42 -5.99 -0.97 -13.46
C LYS A 42 -7.50 -1.09 -13.25
N ALA A 43 -7.94 -1.75 -12.19
CA ALA A 43 -9.37 -1.86 -11.88
C ALA A 43 -9.98 -0.49 -11.56
N GLY A 44 -9.29 0.35 -10.79
CA GLY A 44 -9.71 1.72 -10.50
C GLY A 44 -9.80 2.59 -11.74
N ASP A 45 -8.79 2.54 -12.60
CA ASP A 45 -8.76 3.29 -13.86
C ASP A 45 -9.87 2.84 -14.83
N ALA A 46 -10.13 1.54 -14.91
CA ALA A 46 -11.23 1.00 -15.71
C ALA A 46 -12.59 1.46 -15.19
N ALA A 47 -12.81 1.41 -13.87
CA ALA A 47 -14.06 1.85 -13.24
C ALA A 47 -14.28 3.36 -13.44
N PHE A 48 -13.27 4.19 -13.22
CA PHE A 48 -13.35 5.62 -13.44
C PHE A 48 -13.54 5.97 -14.93
N SER A 49 -12.88 5.27 -15.84
CA SER A 49 -13.05 5.48 -17.29
C SER A 49 -14.46 5.11 -17.75
N LEU A 50 -15.06 4.07 -17.17
CA LEU A 50 -16.47 3.70 -17.45
C LEU A 50 -17.40 4.81 -16.98
N PHE A 51 -17.27 5.28 -15.74
CA PHE A 51 -18.05 6.40 -15.23
C PHE A 51 -17.92 7.64 -16.11
N SER A 52 -16.68 8.01 -16.48
CA SER A 52 -16.40 9.17 -17.31
C SER A 52 -17.02 9.05 -18.72
N ARG A 53 -17.09 7.85 -19.30
CA ARG A 53 -17.77 7.62 -20.58
C ARG A 53 -19.28 7.83 -20.47
N ILE A 54 -19.89 7.30 -19.42
CA ILE A 54 -21.34 7.43 -19.19
C ILE A 54 -21.72 8.90 -19.00
N VAL A 55 -20.97 9.62 -18.16
CA VAL A 55 -21.24 11.05 -17.86
C VAL A 55 -20.99 11.94 -19.08
N ARG A 56 -20.00 11.62 -19.93
CA ARG A 56 -19.77 12.35 -21.18
C ARG A 56 -20.92 12.17 -22.19
N HIS A 57 -21.58 11.00 -22.20
CA HIS A 57 -22.75 10.79 -23.05
C HIS A 57 -23.96 11.60 -22.55
N SER A 58 -24.20 11.64 -21.23
CA SER A 58 -25.22 12.49 -20.61
C SER A 58 -24.85 12.81 -19.15
N PRO A 59 -24.60 14.08 -18.83
CA PRO A 59 -24.23 14.51 -17.47
C PRO A 59 -25.26 14.17 -16.39
N TRP A 60 -26.53 14.01 -16.77
CA TRP A 60 -27.62 13.68 -15.86
C TRP A 60 -27.45 12.33 -15.17
N TRP A 61 -26.71 11.39 -15.78
CA TRP A 61 -26.40 10.10 -15.16
C TRP A 61 -25.58 10.24 -13.88
N ALA A 62 -24.76 11.28 -13.75
CA ALA A 62 -24.01 11.52 -12.53
C ALA A 62 -24.92 11.75 -11.32
N LEU A 63 -26.09 12.41 -11.51
CA LEU A 63 -27.04 12.67 -10.44
C LEU A 63 -27.69 11.39 -9.89
N LEU A 64 -27.70 10.30 -10.65
CA LEU A 64 -28.24 9.01 -10.22
C LEU A 64 -27.13 8.07 -9.74
N ILE A 65 -26.06 7.92 -10.53
CA ILE A 65 -24.97 6.96 -10.26
C ILE A 65 -24.22 7.32 -8.99
N THR A 66 -23.84 8.60 -8.82
CA THR A 66 -23.04 9.02 -7.68
C THR A 66 -23.77 8.84 -6.35
N PRO A 67 -25.00 9.34 -6.14
CA PRO A 67 -25.73 9.10 -4.88
C PRO A 67 -26.02 7.62 -4.64
N ALA A 68 -26.35 6.85 -5.67
CA ALA A 68 -26.59 5.41 -5.54
C ALA A 68 -25.33 4.67 -5.11
N ALA A 69 -24.17 4.98 -5.73
CA ALA A 69 -22.88 4.40 -5.36
C ALA A 69 -22.51 4.74 -3.91
N PHE A 70 -22.64 6.02 -3.51
CA PHE A 70 -22.33 6.43 -2.14
C PHE A 70 -23.30 5.82 -1.12
N GLY A 71 -24.59 5.71 -1.44
CA GLY A 71 -25.57 5.02 -0.61
C GLY A 71 -25.21 3.54 -0.40
N LEU A 72 -24.84 2.85 -1.49
CA LEU A 72 -24.40 1.46 -1.44
C LEU A 72 -23.10 1.31 -0.63
N LEU A 73 -22.11 2.19 -0.84
CA LEU A 73 -20.87 2.21 -0.07
C LEU A 73 -21.13 2.42 1.43
N ALA A 74 -21.98 3.38 1.78
CA ALA A 74 -22.37 3.65 3.16
C ALA A 74 -23.03 2.42 3.79
N TRP A 75 -23.98 1.79 3.08
CA TRP A 75 -24.65 0.58 3.55
C TRP A 75 -23.68 -0.59 3.76
N LEU A 76 -22.80 -0.88 2.80
CA LEU A 76 -21.81 -1.95 2.91
C LEU A 76 -20.82 -1.72 4.05
N THR A 77 -20.35 -0.49 4.21
CA THR A 77 -19.38 -0.15 5.26
C THR A 77 -20.00 0.00 6.66
N GLN A 78 -21.30 0.15 6.77
CA GLN A 78 -21.99 0.08 8.05
C GLN A 78 -22.33 -1.37 8.47
N GLY A 79 -22.46 -2.28 7.47
CA GLY A 79 -22.80 -3.68 7.66
C GLY A 79 -21.62 -4.63 7.52
N ALA A 80 -21.70 -5.48 6.50
CA ALA A 80 -20.82 -6.65 6.27
C ALA A 80 -19.32 -6.31 6.11
N LEU A 81 -18.99 -5.09 5.64
CA LEU A 81 -17.63 -4.65 5.38
C LEU A 81 -17.17 -3.53 6.34
N ARG A 82 -17.66 -3.54 7.57
CA ARG A 82 -17.35 -2.52 8.58
C ARG A 82 -15.85 -2.35 8.82
N ALA A 83 -15.07 -3.45 8.81
CA ALA A 83 -13.63 -3.43 9.00
C ALA A 83 -12.85 -2.75 7.86
N THR A 84 -13.50 -2.50 6.70
CA THR A 84 -12.87 -1.82 5.56
C THR A 84 -12.92 -0.29 5.65
N ARG A 85 -13.53 0.29 6.66
CA ARG A 85 -13.64 1.75 6.84
C ARG A 85 -12.26 2.40 6.96
N GLY A 86 -12.20 3.66 6.53
CA GLY A 86 -11.00 4.50 6.59
C GLY A 86 -10.00 4.20 5.46
N SER A 87 -8.95 5.01 5.39
CA SER A 87 -7.93 4.93 4.34
C SER A 87 -7.13 3.64 4.35
N GLY A 88 -6.82 3.11 5.53
CA GLY A 88 -6.00 1.91 5.71
C GLY A 88 -4.67 2.18 6.41
N ILE A 89 -4.05 3.33 6.22
CA ILE A 89 -2.78 3.69 6.88
C ILE A 89 -2.92 3.67 8.41
N PRO A 90 -3.94 4.31 9.04
CA PRO A 90 -4.10 4.26 10.49
C PRO A 90 -4.28 2.84 11.03
N GLN A 91 -4.98 1.96 10.28
CA GLN A 91 -5.14 0.56 10.70
C GLN A 91 -3.81 -0.20 10.66
N VAL A 92 -2.96 0.05 9.64
CA VAL A 92 -1.61 -0.54 9.56
C VAL A 92 -0.75 -0.09 10.73
N ILE A 93 -0.73 1.21 11.02
CA ILE A 93 0.01 1.79 12.15
C ILE A 93 -0.48 1.17 13.47
N ALA A 94 -1.79 1.16 13.71
CA ALA A 94 -2.37 0.56 14.90
C ALA A 94 -2.03 -0.93 15.03
N SER A 95 -1.99 -1.67 13.92
CA SER A 95 -1.62 -3.09 13.89
C SER A 95 -0.18 -3.36 14.32
N GLY A 96 0.70 -2.38 14.21
CA GLY A 96 2.08 -2.50 14.69
C GLY A 96 2.17 -2.73 16.20
N HIS A 97 1.27 -2.10 16.96
CA HIS A 97 1.26 -2.12 18.43
C HIS A 97 0.13 -2.97 19.02
N ALA A 98 -0.81 -3.42 18.18
CA ALA A 98 -1.98 -4.16 18.60
C ALA A 98 -1.68 -5.64 18.88
N ASP A 99 -2.63 -6.32 19.51
CA ASP A 99 -2.61 -7.75 19.72
C ASP A 99 -2.89 -8.56 18.42
N ALA A 100 -2.78 -9.88 18.53
CA ALA A 100 -3.00 -10.78 17.40
C ALA A 100 -4.47 -10.79 16.92
N GLY A 101 -5.44 -10.55 17.82
CA GLY A 101 -6.86 -10.47 17.50
C GLY A 101 -7.16 -9.28 16.61
N PHE A 102 -6.75 -8.09 17.02
CA PHE A 102 -6.90 -6.88 16.22
C PHE A 102 -6.27 -7.01 14.83
N ARG A 103 -5.06 -7.61 14.76
CA ARG A 103 -4.39 -7.84 13.47
C ARG A 103 -5.19 -8.80 12.57
N ALA A 104 -5.72 -9.87 13.14
CA ALA A 104 -6.51 -10.86 12.39
C ALA A 104 -7.78 -10.24 11.80
N ASP A 105 -8.44 -9.36 12.56
CA ASP A 105 -9.67 -8.69 12.14
C ASP A 105 -9.41 -7.63 11.07
N ASN A 106 -8.31 -6.88 11.18
CA ASN A 106 -8.05 -5.74 10.30
C ASN A 106 -7.16 -6.08 9.09
N LEU A 107 -6.23 -7.04 9.22
CA LEU A 107 -5.26 -7.39 8.17
C LEU A 107 -5.60 -8.71 7.46
N SER A 108 -6.87 -9.08 7.41
CA SER A 108 -7.31 -10.29 6.69
C SER A 108 -7.43 -10.03 5.18
N LEU A 109 -7.29 -11.10 4.38
CA LEU A 109 -7.53 -11.02 2.92
C LEU A 109 -8.92 -10.51 2.59
N ARG A 110 -9.93 -10.84 3.42
CA ARG A 110 -11.30 -10.37 3.24
C ARG A 110 -11.40 -8.85 3.37
N VAL A 111 -10.76 -8.27 4.39
CA VAL A 111 -10.74 -6.82 4.60
C VAL A 111 -9.97 -6.13 3.49
N SER A 112 -8.81 -6.66 3.10
CA SER A 112 -7.99 -6.13 2.01
C SER A 112 -8.74 -6.14 0.67
N ALA A 113 -9.33 -7.27 0.29
CA ALA A 113 -10.10 -7.39 -0.94
C ALA A 113 -11.37 -6.50 -0.91
N GLY A 114 -12.06 -6.46 0.24
CA GLY A 114 -13.20 -5.58 0.44
C GLY A 114 -12.85 -4.10 0.29
N LYS A 115 -11.71 -3.68 0.87
CA LYS A 115 -11.22 -2.30 0.75
C LYS A 115 -10.89 -1.94 -0.70
N MET A 116 -10.21 -2.82 -1.45
CA MET A 116 -9.96 -2.62 -2.87
C MET A 116 -11.27 -2.51 -3.66
N ALA A 117 -12.20 -3.45 -3.46
CA ALA A 117 -13.47 -3.48 -4.18
C ALA A 117 -14.33 -2.22 -3.91
N LEU A 118 -14.41 -1.78 -2.65
CA LEU A 118 -15.14 -0.56 -2.29
C LEU A 118 -14.49 0.70 -2.86
N THR A 119 -13.15 0.77 -2.91
CA THR A 119 -12.47 1.90 -3.54
C THR A 119 -12.70 1.93 -5.06
N VAL A 120 -12.65 0.76 -5.73
CA VAL A 120 -12.99 0.65 -7.15
C VAL A 120 -14.43 1.06 -7.42
N LEU A 121 -15.37 0.62 -6.57
CA LEU A 121 -16.78 1.03 -6.64
C LEU A 121 -16.93 2.54 -6.44
N ALA A 122 -16.21 3.14 -5.49
CA ALA A 122 -16.23 4.57 -5.26
C ALA A 122 -15.75 5.34 -6.50
N LEU A 123 -14.62 4.94 -7.11
CA LEU A 123 -14.11 5.53 -8.34
C LEU A 123 -15.11 5.38 -9.51
N GLY A 124 -15.75 4.20 -9.63
CA GLY A 124 -16.82 3.94 -10.60
C GLY A 124 -18.11 4.72 -10.34
N GLY A 125 -18.33 5.20 -9.12
CA GLY A 125 -19.39 6.13 -8.75
C GLY A 125 -19.02 7.61 -8.89
N GLY A 126 -17.81 7.93 -9.40
CA GLY A 126 -17.35 9.30 -9.59
C GLY A 126 -16.75 9.94 -8.32
N ALA A 127 -16.37 9.14 -7.33
CA ALA A 127 -15.71 9.66 -6.13
C ALA A 127 -14.30 10.14 -6.43
N SER A 128 -13.91 11.27 -5.82
CA SER A 128 -12.53 11.73 -5.78
C SER A 128 -11.84 11.15 -4.55
N VAL A 129 -11.37 9.89 -4.67
CA VAL A 129 -10.70 9.15 -3.58
C VAL A 129 -9.34 8.67 -4.04
N GLY A 130 -8.36 8.72 -3.11
CA GLY A 130 -7.02 8.19 -3.33
C GLY A 130 -6.97 6.66 -3.25
N ARG A 131 -5.98 6.09 -3.92
CA ARG A 131 -5.70 4.64 -3.94
C ARG A 131 -4.56 4.26 -2.99
N GLU A 132 -3.82 5.23 -2.50
CA GLU A 132 -2.59 5.05 -1.75
C GLU A 132 -2.83 4.34 -0.42
N GLY A 133 -3.77 4.85 0.38
CA GLY A 133 -4.13 4.25 1.67
C GLY A 133 -4.57 2.79 1.58
N PRO A 134 -5.53 2.45 0.70
CA PRO A 134 -5.87 1.05 0.43
C PRO A 134 -4.69 0.20 -0.04
N THR A 135 -3.79 0.73 -0.87
CA THR A 135 -2.61 -0.01 -1.34
C THR A 135 -1.62 -0.29 -0.21
N VAL A 136 -1.36 0.68 0.67
CA VAL A 136 -0.56 0.48 1.89
C VAL A 136 -1.16 -0.63 2.76
N HIS A 137 -2.47 -0.58 2.97
CA HIS A 137 -3.17 -1.58 3.78
C HIS A 137 -3.06 -2.99 3.18
N VAL A 138 -3.30 -3.12 1.88
CA VAL A 138 -3.20 -4.40 1.16
C VAL A 138 -1.77 -4.93 1.20
N GLY A 139 -0.77 -4.07 0.97
CA GLY A 139 0.64 -4.42 1.04
C GLY A 139 1.05 -4.93 2.43
N ALA A 140 0.68 -4.19 3.47
CA ALA A 140 0.93 -4.58 4.86
C ALA A 140 0.21 -5.90 5.23
N SER A 141 -1.05 -6.05 4.83
CA SER A 141 -1.83 -7.27 5.09
C SER A 141 -1.25 -8.49 4.40
N LEU A 142 -0.86 -8.37 3.13
CA LEU A 142 -0.24 -9.45 2.36
C LEU A 142 1.07 -9.90 3.00
N MET A 143 1.94 -8.96 3.34
CA MET A 143 3.21 -9.25 4.01
C MET A 143 3.00 -9.88 5.40
N TYR A 144 2.07 -9.37 6.18
CA TYR A 144 1.71 -9.95 7.48
C TYR A 144 1.27 -11.40 7.36
N LEU A 145 0.37 -11.69 6.43
CA LEU A 145 -0.15 -13.06 6.21
C LEU A 145 0.95 -14.00 5.72
N LEU A 146 1.81 -13.55 4.80
CA LEU A 146 2.97 -14.32 4.36
C LEU A 146 3.95 -14.56 5.52
N GLY A 147 4.28 -13.53 6.30
CA GLY A 147 5.13 -13.67 7.49
C GLY A 147 4.61 -14.76 8.42
N ARG A 148 3.34 -14.70 8.77
CA ARG A 148 2.68 -15.74 9.61
C ARG A 148 2.72 -17.14 8.99
N ARG A 149 2.42 -17.25 7.70
CA ARG A 149 2.39 -18.52 6.97
C ARG A 149 3.75 -19.20 6.97
N PHE A 150 4.82 -18.44 6.98
CA PHE A 150 6.19 -18.93 7.00
C PHE A 150 6.81 -18.99 8.40
N GLY A 151 6.05 -18.73 9.46
CA GLY A 151 6.48 -18.88 10.86
C GLY A 151 7.15 -17.67 11.47
N PHE A 152 7.02 -16.49 10.87
CA PHE A 152 7.50 -15.21 11.41
C PHE A 152 6.36 -14.52 12.18
N SER A 153 6.09 -15.00 13.41
CA SER A 153 4.97 -14.51 14.24
C SER A 153 5.43 -13.70 15.47
N ASP A 154 6.74 -13.59 15.68
CA ASP A 154 7.30 -12.72 16.71
C ASP A 154 6.89 -11.24 16.49
N PRO A 155 6.61 -10.46 17.54
CA PRO A 155 6.18 -9.06 17.40
C PRO A 155 7.14 -8.19 16.58
N ARG A 156 8.46 -8.37 16.75
CA ARG A 156 9.49 -7.65 15.98
C ARG A 156 9.46 -7.99 14.49
N GLU A 157 9.36 -9.28 14.17
CA GLU A 157 9.26 -9.74 12.78
C GLU A 157 7.93 -9.28 12.17
N THR A 158 6.82 -9.35 12.90
CA THR A 158 5.52 -8.85 12.47
C THR A 158 5.60 -7.36 12.08
N GLY A 159 6.21 -6.52 12.93
CA GLY A 159 6.43 -5.10 12.63
C GLY A 159 7.25 -4.89 11.35
N ARG A 160 8.33 -5.68 11.16
CA ARG A 160 9.15 -5.62 9.92
C ARG A 160 8.36 -5.98 8.67
N PHE A 161 7.52 -7.01 8.73
CA PHE A 161 6.66 -7.42 7.60
C PHE A 161 5.61 -6.37 7.28
N LEU A 162 4.97 -5.78 8.29
CA LEU A 162 3.99 -4.71 8.13
C LEU A 162 4.62 -3.48 7.48
N LEU A 163 5.78 -3.06 7.99
CA LEU A 163 6.55 -1.92 7.48
C LEU A 163 6.97 -2.17 6.01
N ALA A 164 7.55 -3.34 5.72
CA ALA A 164 7.98 -3.70 4.38
C ALA A 164 6.80 -3.72 3.39
N GLY A 165 5.65 -4.28 3.80
CA GLY A 165 4.46 -4.35 2.97
C GLY A 165 3.84 -3.00 2.68
N GLY A 166 3.71 -2.15 3.71
CA GLY A 166 3.20 -0.79 3.55
C GLY A 166 4.09 0.06 2.64
N ALA A 167 5.40 0.03 2.87
CA ALA A 167 6.38 0.75 2.06
C ALA A 167 6.45 0.26 0.61
N ALA A 168 6.44 -1.07 0.38
CA ALA A 168 6.36 -1.63 -0.96
C ALA A 168 5.05 -1.27 -1.66
N GLY A 169 3.94 -1.16 -0.91
CA GLY A 169 2.65 -0.69 -1.40
C GLY A 169 2.73 0.74 -1.93
N ILE A 170 3.34 1.66 -1.19
CA ILE A 170 3.56 3.05 -1.65
C ILE A 170 4.48 3.09 -2.86
N ALA A 171 5.62 2.37 -2.82
CA ALA A 171 6.55 2.31 -3.94
C ALA A 171 5.86 1.87 -5.24
N ALA A 172 4.99 0.86 -5.14
CA ALA A 172 4.22 0.36 -6.28
C ALA A 172 3.08 1.30 -6.70
N ALA A 173 2.38 1.95 -5.74
CA ALA A 173 1.29 2.87 -6.04
C ALA A 173 1.73 4.10 -6.81
N PHE A 174 2.87 4.67 -6.43
CA PHE A 174 3.43 5.86 -7.07
C PHE A 174 4.44 5.55 -8.18
N ASN A 175 4.74 4.27 -8.44
CA ASN A 175 5.78 3.84 -9.38
C ASN A 175 7.17 4.42 -9.05
N THR A 176 7.43 4.69 -7.78
CA THR A 176 8.65 5.33 -7.29
C THR A 176 9.19 4.60 -6.06
N PRO A 177 10.29 3.83 -6.17
CA PRO A 177 10.89 3.14 -5.04
C PRO A 177 11.30 4.10 -3.92
N LEU A 178 11.81 5.29 -4.28
CA LEU A 178 12.25 6.29 -3.31
C LEU A 178 11.10 6.80 -2.43
N ALA A 179 9.91 7.03 -3.00
CA ALA A 179 8.74 7.44 -2.23
C ALA A 179 8.36 6.40 -1.17
N GLY A 180 8.46 5.11 -1.49
CA GLY A 180 8.24 4.03 -0.53
C GLY A 180 9.23 4.03 0.62
N VAL A 181 10.51 4.33 0.35
CA VAL A 181 11.55 4.44 1.37
C VAL A 181 11.29 5.64 2.29
N VAL A 182 11.01 6.81 1.73
CA VAL A 182 10.73 8.03 2.49
C VAL A 182 9.49 7.84 3.36
N PHE A 183 8.41 7.31 2.80
CA PHE A 183 7.19 7.01 3.54
C PHE A 183 7.43 6.01 4.68
N ALA A 184 8.27 5.00 4.46
CA ALA A 184 8.61 4.05 5.52
C ALA A 184 9.39 4.72 6.66
N ILE A 185 10.27 5.68 6.34
CA ILE A 185 11.03 6.41 7.35
C ILE A 185 10.13 7.38 8.12
N GLU A 186 9.37 8.21 7.42
CA GLU A 186 8.63 9.31 8.02
C GLU A 186 7.34 8.87 8.72
N GLU A 187 6.56 8.01 8.07
CA GLU A 187 5.22 7.70 8.57
C GLU A 187 5.16 6.39 9.36
N LEU A 188 5.92 5.38 8.93
CA LEU A 188 5.84 4.05 9.52
C LEU A 188 6.96 3.77 10.52
N SER A 189 8.19 4.28 10.35
CA SER A 189 9.35 3.92 11.18
C SER A 189 9.23 4.42 12.61
N ASP A 190 8.78 5.66 12.81
CA ASP A 190 8.62 6.25 14.16
C ASP A 190 7.60 5.52 15.01
N ARG A 191 6.70 4.77 14.36
CA ARG A 191 5.63 4.03 15.02
C ARG A 191 6.00 2.56 15.31
N PHE A 192 7.08 2.05 14.69
CA PHE A 192 7.44 0.63 14.76
C PHE A 192 8.78 0.41 15.46
N GLU A 193 9.31 1.20 16.30
CA GLU A 193 10.56 0.99 17.09
C GLU A 193 11.64 0.13 16.40
N ASN A 194 11.58 -0.04 15.09
CA ASN A 194 12.41 -0.97 14.34
C ASN A 194 13.44 -0.18 13.52
N ARG A 195 14.68 -0.53 13.72
CA ARG A 195 15.77 -0.02 12.88
C ARG A 195 15.54 -0.38 11.42
N PHE A 196 15.69 0.59 10.57
CA PHE A 196 15.66 0.42 9.13
C PHE A 196 16.70 -0.63 8.73
N SER A 197 16.27 -1.79 8.26
CA SER A 197 17.19 -2.87 7.87
C SER A 197 17.38 -2.87 6.35
N GLY A 198 18.59 -3.25 5.90
CA GLY A 198 18.87 -3.41 4.47
C GLY A 198 17.91 -4.36 3.77
N THR A 199 17.37 -5.35 4.48
CA THR A 199 16.37 -6.28 3.94
C THR A 199 15.03 -5.60 3.68
N LEU A 200 14.62 -4.64 4.52
CA LEU A 200 13.45 -3.81 4.30
C LEU A 200 13.63 -2.95 3.04
N LEU A 201 14.78 -2.27 2.95
CA LEU A 201 15.11 -1.43 1.81
C LEU A 201 15.07 -2.21 0.50
N THR A 202 15.66 -3.42 0.48
CA THR A 202 15.61 -4.27 -0.73
C THR A 202 14.20 -4.70 -1.10
N ALA A 203 13.33 -4.99 -0.12
CA ALA A 203 11.92 -5.33 -0.40
C ALA A 203 11.17 -4.15 -1.02
N VAL A 204 11.38 -2.93 -0.52
CA VAL A 204 10.78 -1.70 -1.07
C VAL A 204 11.26 -1.44 -2.50
N ILE A 205 12.57 -1.56 -2.74
CA ILE A 205 13.16 -1.40 -4.09
C ILE A 205 12.59 -2.44 -5.04
N ILE A 206 12.52 -3.71 -4.64
CA ILE A 206 11.93 -4.78 -5.47
C ILE A 206 10.48 -4.44 -5.82
N GLY A 207 9.66 -4.03 -4.86
CA GLY A 207 8.27 -3.63 -5.10
C GLY A 207 8.15 -2.52 -6.13
N GLY A 208 8.96 -1.48 -6.02
CA GLY A 208 8.99 -0.36 -6.96
C GLY A 208 9.54 -0.74 -8.35
N VAL A 209 10.64 -1.50 -8.41
CA VAL A 209 11.24 -1.96 -9.68
C VAL A 209 10.29 -2.90 -10.43
N VAL A 210 9.62 -3.82 -9.73
CA VAL A 210 8.61 -4.69 -10.33
C VAL A 210 7.44 -3.86 -10.89
N SER A 211 6.97 -2.86 -10.15
CA SER A 211 5.94 -1.94 -10.64
C SER A 211 6.40 -1.22 -11.89
N LEU A 212 7.59 -0.61 -11.87
CA LEU A 212 8.19 0.09 -13.01
C LEU A 212 8.36 -0.83 -14.23
N GLY A 213 8.82 -2.05 -14.01
CA GLY A 213 9.01 -3.04 -15.10
C GLY A 213 7.71 -3.52 -15.74
N LEU A 214 6.59 -3.55 -15.00
CA LEU A 214 5.28 -4.01 -15.50
C LEU A 214 4.44 -2.89 -16.10
N VAL A 215 4.57 -1.67 -15.61
CA VAL A 215 3.75 -0.51 -16.01
C VAL A 215 4.52 0.42 -16.94
N GLY A 216 5.84 0.35 -16.90
CA GLY A 216 6.73 1.30 -17.57
C GLY A 216 6.87 2.59 -16.76
N ASP A 217 7.65 3.50 -17.27
CA ASP A 217 7.83 4.85 -16.71
C ASP A 217 6.64 5.72 -17.09
N TYR A 218 5.66 5.83 -16.20
CA TYR A 218 4.52 6.72 -16.42
C TYR A 218 4.46 7.79 -15.33
N THR A 219 4.09 8.98 -15.72
CA THR A 219 3.91 10.10 -14.81
C THR A 219 2.51 10.02 -14.19
N TYR A 220 2.42 9.80 -12.88
CA TYR A 220 1.15 9.61 -12.16
C TYR A 220 0.16 10.77 -12.36
N PHE A 221 0.66 11.99 -12.42
CA PHE A 221 -0.16 13.21 -12.63
C PHE A 221 -0.18 13.71 -14.09
N GLY A 222 0.37 12.93 -15.02
CA GLY A 222 0.53 13.33 -16.41
C GLY A 222 1.63 14.37 -16.61
N THR A 223 1.81 14.83 -17.85
CA THR A 223 2.75 15.90 -18.19
C THR A 223 1.99 17.17 -18.54
N VAL A 224 2.32 18.28 -17.89
CA VAL A 224 1.79 19.60 -18.23
C VAL A 224 2.71 20.24 -19.26
N ASN A 225 2.29 20.26 -20.52
CA ASN A 225 3.01 20.95 -21.62
C ASN A 225 2.65 22.44 -21.71
N ALA A 226 2.31 23.10 -20.61
CA ALA A 226 2.06 24.53 -20.60
C ALA A 226 3.40 25.29 -20.64
N ARG A 227 3.62 26.07 -21.70
CA ARG A 227 4.68 27.08 -21.70
C ARG A 227 4.22 28.23 -20.80
N LEU A 228 4.80 28.32 -19.61
CA LEU A 228 4.60 29.52 -18.77
C LEU A 228 5.22 30.71 -19.50
N PRO A 229 4.46 31.77 -19.73
CA PRO A 229 5.04 33.03 -20.27
C PRO A 229 6.10 33.52 -19.28
N LEU A 230 7.24 34.01 -19.80
CA LEU A 230 8.42 34.43 -19.02
C LEU A 230 8.11 35.46 -17.91
N GLY A 231 6.89 36.04 -17.86
CA GLY A 231 6.44 36.95 -16.81
C GLY A 231 5.65 36.31 -15.66
N ALA A 232 5.35 35.00 -15.70
CA ALA A 232 4.50 34.35 -14.69
C ALA A 232 5.27 33.85 -13.46
N GLY A 233 6.60 33.98 -13.43
CA GLY A 233 7.46 33.56 -12.32
C GLY A 233 7.24 34.29 -10.98
N TRP A 234 6.33 35.29 -10.94
CA TRP A 234 5.97 36.01 -9.73
C TRP A 234 4.66 35.57 -9.09
N LEU A 235 4.01 34.54 -9.65
CA LEU A 235 2.71 34.01 -9.17
C LEU A 235 2.79 32.57 -8.62
N ALA A 236 3.99 32.03 -8.42
CA ALA A 236 4.22 30.72 -7.82
C ALA A 236 4.74 30.85 -6.37
#